data_9f68043f7173ab1123978f18d2d983da
#
_entry.id   9f68043f7173ab1123978f18d2d983da
#
_cell.length_a   1.000
_cell.length_b   1.000
_cell.length_c   1.000
_cell.angle_alpha   90.00
_cell.angle_beta   90.00
_cell.angle_gamma   90.00
#
_symmetry.space_group_name_H-M   'P 1'
#
loop_
_entity.id
_entity.type
_entity.pdbx_description
1 polymer ?
#
loop_
_entity_poly.entity_id
_entity_poly.type
_entity_poly.pdbx_seq_one_letter_code
_entity_poly.pdbx_strand_id
1 'polypeptide(L)'
;MSKIKLLLKLLETGQFEGEEWLVLKKALKPLFYEPRGCMPWTRIFISNWKLELESFKETILMNHLTADELVVAYSDKASSLLQGAQAKSFLTLPDLLPKWSADKLNNPQKELWEVLMAKMTLQNIERERTLLLIAQFAEMSNSQSRKSNAGQVAETTIELILQSSGLEKGTGYGKQWKSARGSDTDFIIPWKEHEASHGIQAYIAVQGSSNDRARMASSELHRGAKRFMCSLNGCPASSKNTNDMGKELVADLLDDETTYVVVEKERQRAIEKANRDLAKETGSSNKVMLKKRITWLEEYSCSFNDFFEYAKGSV
;
A
#
# COMPACT_ATOMS: atom_id res chain seq x y z
N MET A 1 26.30 -5.59 29.12
CA MET A 1 25.55 -6.86 29.35
C MET A 1 25.55 -7.64 28.05
N SER A 2 25.76 -8.99 28.05
CA SER A 2 25.69 -9.75 26.81
C SER A 2 24.25 -9.78 26.27
N LYS A 3 24.10 -9.92 24.96
CA LYS A 3 22.76 -9.95 24.30
C LYS A 3 21.89 -11.10 24.82
N ILE A 4 22.51 -12.24 25.18
CA ILE A 4 21.83 -13.39 25.77
C ILE A 4 21.30 -13.05 27.17
N LYS A 5 22.11 -12.44 28.04
CA LYS A 5 21.64 -12.00 29.36
C LYS A 5 20.51 -10.99 29.25
N LEU A 6 20.58 -10.11 28.27
CA LEU A 6 19.51 -9.13 27.99
C LEU A 6 18.22 -9.82 27.53
N LEU A 7 18.33 -10.79 26.61
CA LEU A 7 17.20 -11.58 26.14
C LEU A 7 16.51 -12.32 27.31
N LEU A 8 17.29 -13.01 28.13
CA LEU A 8 16.75 -13.75 29.28
C LEU A 8 16.06 -12.84 30.29
N LYS A 9 16.66 -11.65 30.59
CA LYS A 9 16.04 -10.64 31.46
C LYS A 9 14.68 -10.18 30.91
N LEU A 10 14.61 -9.84 29.61
CA LEU A 10 13.37 -9.38 29.01
C LEU A 10 12.30 -10.48 28.89
N LEU A 11 12.71 -11.73 28.66
CA LEU A 11 11.80 -12.88 28.74
C LEU A 11 11.29 -13.15 30.16
N GLU A 12 12.14 -12.96 31.16
CA GLU A 12 11.77 -13.10 32.57
C GLU A 12 10.79 -12.00 33.03
N THR A 13 11.00 -10.75 32.62
CA THR A 13 10.14 -9.62 33.00
C THR A 13 8.92 -9.47 32.13
N GLY A 14 8.99 -9.86 30.84
CA GLY A 14 7.97 -9.63 29.84
C GLY A 14 7.91 -8.17 29.34
N GLN A 15 8.90 -7.34 29.66
CA GLN A 15 8.95 -5.93 29.29
C GLN A 15 9.70 -5.74 27.96
N PHE A 16 8.95 -5.69 26.85
CA PHE A 16 9.52 -5.50 25.50
C PHE A 16 9.41 -4.04 25.04
N GLU A 17 9.97 -3.12 25.85
CA GLU A 17 9.99 -1.68 25.61
C GLU A 17 11.27 -1.03 26.13
N GLY A 18 11.50 0.25 25.81
CA GLY A 18 12.66 1.03 26.25
C GLY A 18 13.96 0.72 25.49
N GLU A 19 15.06 1.29 25.97
CA GLU A 19 16.38 1.21 25.29
C GLU A 19 16.92 -0.21 25.20
N GLU A 20 16.81 -0.99 26.27
CA GLU A 20 17.27 -2.39 26.31
C GLU A 20 16.56 -3.23 25.25
N TRP A 21 15.24 -3.03 25.10
CA TRP A 21 14.48 -3.66 24.05
C TRP A 21 14.95 -3.23 22.65
N LEU A 22 15.19 -1.96 22.41
CA LEU A 22 15.68 -1.47 21.12
C LEU A 22 17.02 -2.09 20.71
N VAL A 23 17.94 -2.25 21.68
CA VAL A 23 19.23 -2.92 21.46
C VAL A 23 19.02 -4.40 21.10
N LEU A 24 18.18 -5.10 21.86
CA LEU A 24 17.91 -6.51 21.59
C LEU A 24 17.13 -6.71 20.29
N LYS A 25 16.14 -5.89 20.02
CA LYS A 25 15.36 -5.91 18.78
C LYS A 25 16.25 -5.81 17.54
N LYS A 26 17.26 -4.93 17.56
CA LYS A 26 18.24 -4.81 16.48
C LYS A 26 19.08 -6.08 16.31
N ALA A 27 19.41 -6.76 17.40
CA ALA A 27 20.18 -8.01 17.39
C ALA A 27 19.36 -9.21 16.95
N LEU A 28 18.07 -9.25 17.29
CA LEU A 28 17.15 -10.34 16.96
C LEU A 28 16.60 -10.23 15.53
N LYS A 29 16.51 -9.02 14.98
CA LYS A 29 15.96 -8.82 13.63
C LYS A 29 16.55 -9.76 12.57
N PRO A 30 17.88 -9.95 12.47
CA PRO A 30 18.48 -10.86 11.49
C PRO A 30 18.10 -12.34 11.67
N LEU A 31 17.62 -12.74 12.86
CA LEU A 31 17.17 -14.12 13.10
C LEU A 31 15.87 -14.44 12.35
N PHE A 32 15.04 -13.42 12.17
CA PHE A 32 13.67 -13.57 11.65
C PHE A 32 13.51 -13.06 10.21
N TYR A 33 14.42 -12.20 9.75
CA TYR A 33 14.28 -11.52 8.45
C TYR A 33 15.35 -11.99 7.47
N GLU A 34 14.89 -12.34 6.28
CA GLU A 34 15.80 -12.49 5.14
C GLU A 34 16.31 -11.10 4.67
N PRO A 35 17.35 -11.07 3.82
CA PRO A 35 17.93 -9.83 3.28
C PRO A 35 16.91 -8.87 2.63
N ARG A 36 15.77 -9.39 2.18
CA ARG A 36 14.66 -8.61 1.61
C ARG A 36 13.65 -8.08 2.63
N GLY A 37 13.93 -8.23 3.93
CA GLY A 37 13.16 -7.60 5.00
C GLY A 37 11.81 -8.23 5.35
N CYS A 38 11.51 -9.48 4.94
CA CYS A 38 10.32 -10.19 5.38
C CYS A 38 10.65 -11.57 5.98
N MET A 39 9.75 -12.07 6.81
CA MET A 39 9.85 -13.42 7.36
C MET A 39 9.42 -14.44 6.30
N PRO A 40 10.12 -15.58 6.12
CA PRO A 40 9.84 -16.53 5.06
C PRO A 40 8.42 -17.12 5.08
N TRP A 41 7.88 -17.44 6.26
CA TRP A 41 6.48 -17.90 6.33
C TRP A 41 5.48 -16.82 5.89
N THR A 42 5.79 -15.54 6.09
CA THR A 42 4.96 -14.45 5.55
C THR A 42 4.89 -14.54 4.03
N ARG A 43 5.96 -14.93 3.35
CA ARG A 43 5.95 -15.15 1.90
C ARG A 43 5.02 -16.27 1.47
N ILE A 44 5.00 -17.38 2.21
CA ILE A 44 4.11 -18.51 1.90
C ILE A 44 2.64 -18.05 1.95
N PHE A 45 2.26 -17.34 3.01
CA PHE A 45 0.90 -16.82 3.14
C PHE A 45 0.56 -15.77 2.09
N ILE A 46 1.49 -14.87 1.78
CA ILE A 46 1.29 -13.86 0.73
C ILE A 46 1.20 -14.51 -0.65
N SER A 47 1.94 -15.58 -0.93
CA SER A 47 1.82 -16.31 -2.18
C SER A 47 0.43 -16.95 -2.32
N ASN A 48 -0.10 -17.59 -1.28
CA ASN A 48 -1.45 -18.14 -1.28
C ASN A 48 -2.51 -17.04 -1.44
N TRP A 49 -2.35 -15.92 -0.73
CA TRP A 49 -3.22 -14.75 -0.90
C TRP A 49 -3.25 -14.25 -2.34
N LYS A 50 -2.08 -14.17 -3.01
CA LYS A 50 -2.00 -13.75 -4.42
C LYS A 50 -2.71 -14.71 -5.35
N LEU A 51 -2.58 -16.01 -5.16
CA LEU A 51 -3.28 -17.01 -5.97
C LEU A 51 -4.80 -16.90 -5.83
N GLU A 52 -5.31 -16.72 -4.62
CA GLU A 52 -6.74 -16.52 -4.38
C GLU A 52 -7.22 -15.19 -5.00
N LEU A 53 -6.41 -14.15 -4.98
CA LEU A 53 -6.74 -12.86 -5.57
C LEU A 53 -6.74 -12.90 -7.10
N GLU A 54 -5.81 -13.62 -7.72
CA GLU A 54 -5.81 -13.86 -9.18
C GLU A 54 -7.06 -14.63 -9.64
N SER A 55 -7.46 -15.67 -8.92
CA SER A 55 -8.72 -16.37 -9.19
C SER A 55 -9.94 -15.46 -9.08
N PHE A 56 -9.94 -14.54 -8.11
CA PHE A 56 -11.02 -13.56 -7.96
C PHE A 56 -11.04 -12.53 -9.09
N LYS A 57 -9.86 -12.18 -9.64
CA LYS A 57 -9.72 -11.27 -10.78
C LYS A 57 -10.52 -11.76 -12.00
N GLU A 58 -10.42 -13.04 -12.33
CA GLU A 58 -11.19 -13.64 -13.43
C GLU A 58 -12.70 -13.54 -13.17
N THR A 59 -13.11 -13.83 -11.95
CA THR A 59 -14.53 -13.76 -11.56
C THR A 59 -15.08 -12.34 -11.66
N ILE A 60 -14.33 -11.32 -11.22
CA ILE A 60 -14.79 -9.93 -11.19
C ILE A 60 -14.98 -9.35 -12.58
N LEU A 61 -14.13 -9.74 -13.54
CA LEU A 61 -14.24 -9.32 -14.93
C LEU A 61 -15.52 -9.84 -15.63
N MET A 62 -16.09 -10.96 -15.14
CA MET A 62 -17.32 -11.54 -15.68
C MET A 62 -18.59 -10.89 -15.13
N ASN A 63 -18.50 -10.09 -14.07
CA ASN A 63 -19.67 -9.61 -13.34
C ASN A 63 -20.25 -8.28 -13.81
N HIS A 64 -19.78 -7.73 -14.93
CA HIS A 64 -20.28 -6.46 -15.52
C HIS A 64 -20.42 -5.30 -14.50
N LEU A 65 -19.48 -5.21 -13.56
CA LEU A 65 -19.43 -4.14 -12.57
C LEU A 65 -19.06 -2.81 -13.22
N THR A 66 -19.57 -1.71 -12.69
CA THR A 66 -19.04 -0.38 -12.98
C THR A 66 -17.60 -0.27 -12.46
N ALA A 67 -16.81 0.67 -12.96
CA ALA A 67 -15.43 0.83 -12.54
C ALA A 67 -15.32 1.16 -11.03
N ASP A 68 -16.22 1.97 -10.49
CA ASP A 68 -16.30 2.25 -9.05
C ASP A 68 -16.59 0.99 -8.22
N GLU A 69 -17.56 0.18 -8.65
CA GLU A 69 -17.90 -1.08 -7.98
C GLU A 69 -16.75 -2.09 -8.06
N LEU A 70 -16.06 -2.17 -9.19
CA LEU A 70 -14.88 -3.01 -9.37
C LEU A 70 -13.77 -2.62 -8.40
N VAL A 71 -13.47 -1.33 -8.27
CA VAL A 71 -12.47 -0.81 -7.31
C VAL A 71 -12.81 -1.24 -5.89
N VAL A 72 -14.05 -1.04 -5.46
CA VAL A 72 -14.50 -1.39 -4.11
C VAL A 72 -14.42 -2.90 -3.90
N ALA A 73 -15.03 -3.69 -4.78
CA ALA A 73 -15.10 -5.14 -4.64
C ALA A 73 -13.71 -5.79 -4.64
N TYR A 74 -12.80 -5.34 -5.51
CA TYR A 74 -11.44 -5.89 -5.58
C TYR A 74 -10.61 -5.50 -4.36
N SER A 75 -10.69 -4.25 -3.92
CA SER A 75 -9.97 -3.76 -2.74
C SER A 75 -10.45 -4.43 -1.45
N ASP A 76 -11.75 -4.59 -1.27
CA ASP A 76 -12.35 -5.26 -0.10
C ASP A 76 -11.97 -6.74 -0.06
N LYS A 77 -12.02 -7.43 -1.19
CA LYS A 77 -11.59 -8.83 -1.29
C LYS A 77 -10.11 -8.98 -0.99
N ALA A 78 -9.26 -8.13 -1.56
CA ALA A 78 -7.83 -8.15 -1.31
C ALA A 78 -7.50 -7.92 0.17
N SER A 79 -8.18 -6.97 0.82
CA SER A 79 -8.02 -6.68 2.25
C SER A 79 -8.48 -7.85 3.12
N SER A 80 -9.64 -8.43 2.83
CA SER A 80 -10.19 -9.58 3.57
C SER A 80 -9.28 -10.80 3.48
N LEU A 81 -8.82 -11.15 2.28
CA LEU A 81 -7.90 -12.26 2.06
C LEU A 81 -6.55 -12.04 2.76
N LEU A 82 -6.03 -10.81 2.74
CA LEU A 82 -4.77 -10.46 3.40
C LEU A 82 -4.89 -10.57 4.93
N GLN A 83 -6.00 -10.12 5.51
CA GLN A 83 -6.27 -10.27 6.94
C GLN A 83 -6.35 -11.75 7.34
N GLY A 84 -7.04 -12.57 6.55
CA GLY A 84 -7.09 -14.01 6.75
C GLY A 84 -5.73 -14.69 6.69
N ALA A 85 -4.90 -14.33 5.72
CA ALA A 85 -3.53 -14.83 5.59
C ALA A 85 -2.65 -14.44 6.80
N GLN A 86 -2.79 -13.21 7.28
CA GLN A 86 -2.09 -12.73 8.47
C GLN A 86 -2.51 -13.49 9.74
N ALA A 87 -3.80 -13.67 9.96
CA ALA A 87 -4.32 -14.43 11.09
C ALA A 87 -3.78 -15.87 11.07
N LYS A 88 -3.83 -16.55 9.92
CA LYS A 88 -3.23 -17.89 9.76
C LYS A 88 -1.73 -17.89 10.09
N SER A 89 -0.97 -16.85 9.70
CA SER A 89 0.45 -16.77 9.98
C SER A 89 0.75 -16.76 11.49
N PHE A 90 -0.04 -16.04 12.27
CA PHE A 90 0.11 -16.03 13.75
C PHE A 90 -0.24 -17.38 14.37
N LEU A 91 -1.31 -18.02 13.92
CA LEU A 91 -1.75 -19.32 14.46
C LEU A 91 -0.76 -20.44 14.17
N THR A 92 -0.07 -20.41 13.02
CA THR A 92 0.90 -21.45 12.64
C THR A 92 2.34 -21.15 13.06
N LEU A 93 2.59 -19.99 13.64
CA LEU A 93 3.92 -19.56 14.07
C LEU A 93 4.63 -20.58 14.97
N PRO A 94 3.99 -21.16 16.00
CA PRO A 94 4.64 -22.14 16.87
C PRO A 94 5.13 -23.40 16.14
N ASP A 95 4.41 -23.81 15.11
CA ASP A 95 4.73 -25.03 14.34
C ASP A 95 5.78 -24.80 13.25
N LEU A 96 5.87 -23.58 12.74
CA LEU A 96 6.79 -23.20 11.68
C LEU A 96 8.17 -22.78 12.17
N LEU A 97 8.26 -22.20 13.37
CA LEU A 97 9.52 -21.74 13.92
C LEU A 97 10.58 -22.83 14.08
N PRO A 98 10.27 -24.03 14.61
CA PRO A 98 11.26 -25.09 14.73
C PRO A 98 11.80 -25.61 13.40
N LYS A 99 11.03 -25.40 12.30
CA LYS A 99 11.43 -25.81 10.94
C LYS A 99 12.28 -24.76 10.23
N TRP A 100 12.48 -23.60 10.86
CA TRP A 100 13.31 -22.56 10.33
C TRP A 100 14.78 -22.96 10.43
N SER A 101 15.47 -22.98 9.31
CA SER A 101 16.89 -23.32 9.27
C SER A 101 17.75 -22.19 9.85
N ALA A 102 18.46 -22.50 10.91
CA ALA A 102 19.46 -21.64 11.52
C ALA A 102 20.79 -21.62 10.73
N ASP A 103 20.88 -22.36 9.62
CA ASP A 103 22.13 -22.58 8.88
C ASP A 103 22.75 -21.30 8.30
N LYS A 104 21.93 -20.28 8.08
CA LYS A 104 22.34 -18.98 7.55
C LYS A 104 22.79 -17.99 8.63
N LEU A 105 22.70 -18.38 9.90
CA LEU A 105 23.03 -17.50 11.02
C LEU A 105 24.52 -17.59 11.37
N ASN A 106 25.13 -16.46 11.70
CA ASN A 106 26.47 -16.45 12.29
C ASN A 106 26.45 -16.94 13.75
N ASN A 107 27.63 -17.25 14.34
CA ASN A 107 27.71 -17.84 15.67
C ASN A 107 26.94 -17.05 16.76
N PRO A 108 27.09 -15.71 16.90
CA PRO A 108 26.30 -14.96 17.89
C PRO A 108 24.78 -14.98 17.64
N GLN A 109 24.36 -15.13 16.40
CA GLN A 109 22.94 -15.27 16.04
C GLN A 109 22.44 -16.66 16.35
N LYS A 110 23.23 -17.72 16.12
CA LYS A 110 22.90 -19.10 16.50
C LYS A 110 22.67 -19.25 17.99
N GLU A 111 23.55 -18.70 18.81
CA GLU A 111 23.39 -18.71 20.26
C GLU A 111 22.07 -18.08 20.72
N LEU A 112 21.71 -16.91 20.17
CA LEU A 112 20.42 -16.27 20.46
C LEU A 112 19.24 -17.11 20.01
N TRP A 113 19.35 -17.72 18.81
CA TRP A 113 18.32 -18.61 18.27
C TRP A 113 18.11 -19.85 19.13
N GLU A 114 19.18 -20.50 19.56
CA GLU A 114 19.13 -21.67 20.44
C GLU A 114 18.46 -21.35 21.76
N VAL A 115 18.76 -20.19 22.35
CA VAL A 115 18.08 -19.73 23.58
C VAL A 115 16.57 -19.53 23.33
N LEU A 116 16.18 -18.90 22.23
CA LEU A 116 14.76 -18.72 21.89
C LEU A 116 14.05 -20.07 21.69
N MET A 117 14.68 -21.00 20.95
CA MET A 117 14.09 -22.30 20.68
C MET A 117 14.00 -23.15 21.96
N ALA A 118 14.99 -23.11 22.84
CA ALA A 118 14.92 -23.76 24.14
C ALA A 118 13.76 -23.21 24.99
N LYS A 119 13.51 -21.91 24.98
CA LYS A 119 12.36 -21.32 25.70
C LYS A 119 11.01 -21.71 25.09
N MET A 120 10.96 -21.96 23.77
CA MET A 120 9.74 -22.42 23.09
C MET A 120 9.31 -23.84 23.50
N THR A 121 10.22 -24.67 23.97
CA THR A 121 9.91 -26.04 24.43
C THR A 121 9.37 -26.11 25.86
N LEU A 122 9.45 -25.00 26.61
CA LEU A 122 8.94 -24.92 27.96
C LEU A 122 7.41 -24.89 28.00
N GLN A 123 6.80 -25.34 29.08
CA GLN A 123 5.36 -25.26 29.31
C GLN A 123 5.06 -24.25 30.45
N ASN A 124 5.55 -23.05 30.31
CA ASN A 124 5.44 -21.98 31.30
C ASN A 124 5.32 -20.60 30.67
N ILE A 125 5.24 -19.58 31.51
CA ILE A 125 5.12 -18.18 31.11
C ILE A 125 6.25 -17.68 30.19
N GLU A 126 7.44 -18.27 30.26
CA GLU A 126 8.56 -17.90 29.40
C GLU A 126 8.31 -18.29 27.94
N ARG A 127 7.64 -19.42 27.68
CA ARG A 127 7.20 -19.81 26.35
C ARG A 127 6.23 -18.78 25.76
N GLU A 128 5.25 -18.37 26.56
CA GLU A 128 4.24 -17.37 26.10
C GLU A 128 4.88 -16.03 25.80
N ARG A 129 5.82 -15.59 26.63
CA ARG A 129 6.59 -14.36 26.40
C ARG A 129 7.51 -14.47 25.19
N THR A 130 8.10 -15.62 24.94
CA THR A 130 8.89 -15.89 23.74
C THR A 130 8.01 -15.81 22.48
N LEU A 131 6.83 -16.41 22.52
CA LEU A 131 5.85 -16.29 21.43
C LEU A 131 5.42 -14.84 21.20
N LEU A 132 5.16 -14.08 22.26
CA LEU A 132 4.82 -12.67 22.17
C LEU A 132 5.93 -11.84 21.51
N LEU A 133 7.19 -12.09 21.91
CA LEU A 133 8.36 -11.46 21.29
C LEU A 133 8.43 -11.76 19.79
N ILE A 134 8.27 -13.03 19.42
CA ILE A 134 8.30 -13.46 18.01
C ILE A 134 7.13 -12.88 17.23
N ALA A 135 5.93 -12.81 17.84
CA ALA A 135 4.75 -12.20 17.24
C ALA A 135 4.95 -10.72 16.91
N GLN A 136 5.73 -9.98 17.70
CA GLN A 136 6.08 -8.59 17.36
C GLN A 136 6.90 -8.49 16.06
N PHE A 137 7.86 -9.41 15.84
CA PHE A 137 8.58 -9.46 14.56
C PHE A 137 7.68 -9.88 13.40
N ALA A 138 6.77 -10.83 13.62
CA ALA A 138 5.79 -11.24 12.64
C ALA A 138 4.88 -10.07 12.23
N GLU A 139 4.39 -9.28 13.19
CA GLU A 139 3.59 -8.10 12.90
C GLU A 139 4.36 -7.02 12.13
N MET A 140 5.61 -6.79 12.47
CA MET A 140 6.47 -5.88 11.70
C MET A 140 6.63 -6.34 10.25
N SER A 141 6.86 -7.64 10.03
CA SER A 141 6.95 -8.23 8.69
C SER A 141 5.63 -8.12 7.93
N ASN A 142 4.52 -8.41 8.59
CA ASN A 142 3.18 -8.30 8.01
C ASN A 142 2.83 -6.85 7.66
N SER A 143 3.21 -5.89 8.49
CA SER A 143 3.01 -4.47 8.24
C SER A 143 3.76 -3.99 6.98
N GLN A 144 5.00 -4.43 6.79
CA GLN A 144 5.77 -4.12 5.57
C GLN A 144 5.18 -4.80 4.34
N SER A 145 4.75 -6.06 4.48
CA SER A 145 4.09 -6.80 3.41
C SER A 145 2.77 -6.15 2.99
N ARG A 146 1.98 -5.66 3.96
CA ARG A 146 0.73 -4.90 3.67
C ARG A 146 1.01 -3.69 2.78
N LYS A 147 2.02 -2.89 3.10
CA LYS A 147 2.38 -1.69 2.32
C LYS A 147 2.79 -2.04 0.88
N SER A 148 3.64 -3.04 0.72
CA SER A 148 4.08 -3.50 -0.61
C SER A 148 2.93 -4.08 -1.43
N ASN A 149 2.07 -4.88 -0.81
CA ASN A 149 0.96 -5.52 -1.51
C ASN A 149 -0.18 -4.53 -1.80
N ALA A 150 -0.39 -3.50 -0.98
CA ALA A 150 -1.36 -2.44 -1.27
C ALA A 150 -1.04 -1.71 -2.58
N GLY A 151 0.23 -1.40 -2.85
CA GLY A 151 0.64 -0.85 -4.14
C GLY A 151 0.31 -1.79 -5.31
N GLN A 152 0.62 -3.08 -5.16
CA GLN A 152 0.32 -4.08 -6.20
C GLN A 152 -1.19 -4.26 -6.43
N VAL A 153 -2.01 -4.25 -5.36
CA VAL A 153 -3.48 -4.27 -5.47
C VAL A 153 -3.96 -3.04 -6.25
N ALA A 154 -3.44 -1.87 -5.92
CA ALA A 154 -3.81 -0.62 -6.59
C ALA A 154 -3.47 -0.67 -8.10
N GLU A 155 -2.26 -1.06 -8.47
CA GLU A 155 -1.89 -1.22 -9.88
C GLU A 155 -2.77 -2.26 -10.59
N THR A 156 -3.03 -3.41 -9.96
CA THR A 156 -3.88 -4.46 -10.56
C THR A 156 -5.31 -3.98 -10.75
N THR A 157 -5.85 -3.19 -9.83
CA THR A 157 -7.19 -2.60 -9.95
C THR A 157 -7.28 -1.70 -11.17
N ILE A 158 -6.30 -0.82 -11.38
CA ILE A 158 -6.26 0.06 -12.56
C ILE A 158 -6.09 -0.78 -13.84
N GLU A 159 -5.23 -1.79 -13.82
CA GLU A 159 -5.07 -2.71 -14.96
C GLU A 159 -6.39 -3.40 -15.34
N LEU A 160 -7.20 -3.81 -14.36
CA LEU A 160 -8.54 -4.37 -14.58
C LEU A 160 -9.49 -3.36 -15.24
N ILE A 161 -9.49 -2.10 -14.79
CA ILE A 161 -10.30 -1.04 -15.38
C ILE A 161 -9.91 -0.80 -16.85
N LEU A 162 -8.61 -0.71 -17.14
CA LEU A 162 -8.11 -0.53 -18.50
C LEU A 162 -8.49 -1.71 -19.41
N GLN A 163 -8.36 -2.95 -18.92
CA GLN A 163 -8.77 -4.14 -19.67
C GLN A 163 -10.29 -4.16 -19.90
N SER A 164 -11.10 -3.82 -18.90
CA SER A 164 -12.56 -3.76 -19.03
C SER A 164 -13.02 -2.65 -19.99
N SER A 165 -12.22 -1.58 -20.18
CA SER A 165 -12.50 -0.54 -21.18
C SER A 165 -12.15 -0.96 -22.61
N GLY A 166 -11.61 -2.17 -22.82
CA GLY A 166 -11.22 -2.70 -24.14
C GLY A 166 -9.76 -2.43 -24.52
N LEU A 167 -8.97 -1.83 -23.63
CA LEU A 167 -7.54 -1.59 -23.89
C LEU A 167 -6.72 -2.85 -23.67
N GLU A 168 -5.89 -3.22 -24.65
CA GLU A 168 -4.98 -4.35 -24.56
C GLU A 168 -3.60 -3.89 -24.05
N LYS A 169 -3.00 -4.70 -23.18
CA LYS A 169 -1.64 -4.48 -22.68
C LYS A 169 -0.62 -4.59 -23.80
N GLY A 170 0.28 -3.63 -23.90
CA GLY A 170 1.34 -3.60 -24.90
C GLY A 170 0.93 -2.94 -26.21
N THR A 171 -0.34 -2.55 -26.36
CA THR A 171 -0.85 -1.78 -27.50
C THR A 171 -1.69 -0.61 -27.00
N GLY A 172 -2.80 -0.88 -26.31
CA GLY A 172 -3.70 0.12 -25.77
C GLY A 172 -3.15 0.81 -24.53
N TYR A 173 -2.43 0.09 -23.68
CA TYR A 173 -1.74 0.68 -22.52
C TYR A 173 -0.40 0.03 -22.22
N GLY A 174 0.50 0.77 -21.56
CA GLY A 174 1.75 0.30 -21.00
C GLY A 174 1.75 0.33 -19.48
N LYS A 175 2.44 -0.63 -18.84
CA LYS A 175 2.62 -0.70 -17.39
C LYS A 175 4.08 -0.47 -17.04
N GLN A 176 4.36 0.27 -15.94
CA GLN A 176 5.70 0.58 -15.46
C GLN A 176 6.59 1.19 -16.57
N TRP A 177 6.04 2.18 -17.23
CA TRP A 177 6.73 2.85 -18.32
C TRP A 177 7.85 3.75 -17.79
N LYS A 178 9.03 3.65 -18.42
CA LYS A 178 10.20 4.46 -18.10
C LYS A 178 10.40 5.54 -19.15
N SER A 179 10.49 6.78 -18.70
CA SER A 179 10.89 7.86 -19.58
C SER A 179 12.39 7.80 -19.88
N ALA A 180 12.83 8.47 -20.95
CA ALA A 180 14.25 8.66 -21.26
C ALA A 180 15.03 9.34 -20.12
N ARG A 181 14.36 10.05 -19.21
CA ARG A 181 14.95 10.68 -18.02
C ARG A 181 14.95 9.80 -16.77
N GLY A 182 14.49 8.54 -16.90
CA GLY A 182 14.49 7.56 -15.82
C GLY A 182 13.34 7.69 -14.81
N SER A 183 12.33 8.55 -15.05
CA SER A 183 11.11 8.56 -14.25
C SER A 183 10.21 7.40 -14.65
N ASP A 184 9.70 6.68 -13.64
CA ASP A 184 8.80 5.55 -13.81
C ASP A 184 7.36 6.03 -13.66
N THR A 185 6.52 5.82 -14.67
CA THR A 185 5.07 6.04 -14.62
C THR A 185 4.36 4.69 -14.53
N ASP A 186 3.38 4.55 -13.64
CA ASP A 186 2.71 3.27 -13.41
C ASP A 186 2.00 2.77 -14.67
N PHE A 187 1.27 3.67 -15.40
CA PHE A 187 0.67 3.35 -16.68
C PHE A 187 0.69 4.52 -17.65
N ILE A 188 0.69 4.19 -18.95
CA ILE A 188 0.50 5.14 -20.07
C ILE A 188 -0.59 4.65 -21.02
N ILE A 189 -1.27 5.56 -21.71
CA ILE A 189 -2.23 5.31 -22.78
C ILE A 189 -1.89 6.22 -23.99
N PRO A 190 -1.78 5.65 -25.21
CA PRO A 190 -1.55 4.25 -25.54
C PRO A 190 -0.14 3.81 -25.17
N TRP A 191 0.16 2.49 -25.28
CA TRP A 191 1.53 2.01 -25.10
C TRP A 191 2.49 2.61 -26.14
N LYS A 192 3.65 3.02 -25.69
CA LYS A 192 4.77 3.52 -26.52
C LYS A 192 6.08 2.95 -26.01
N GLU A 193 7.06 2.82 -26.90
CA GLU A 193 8.43 2.47 -26.50
C GLU A 193 9.04 3.53 -25.56
N HIS A 194 9.99 3.11 -24.73
CA HIS A 194 10.53 3.92 -23.63
C HIS A 194 11.09 5.29 -24.03
N GLU A 195 11.48 5.49 -25.28
CA GLU A 195 12.08 6.76 -25.75
C GLU A 195 11.08 7.67 -26.49
N ALA A 196 9.92 7.15 -26.89
CA ALA A 196 8.96 7.88 -27.68
C ALA A 196 7.84 8.47 -26.82
N SER A 197 8.05 9.69 -26.29
CA SER A 197 6.97 10.42 -25.59
C SER A 197 5.90 10.98 -26.52
N HIS A 198 6.12 11.00 -27.83
CA HIS A 198 5.17 11.50 -28.79
C HIS A 198 3.97 10.57 -28.98
N GLY A 199 2.76 11.11 -28.84
CA GLY A 199 1.51 10.38 -29.03
C GLY A 199 1.00 9.64 -27.78
N ILE A 200 1.60 9.85 -26.60
CA ILE A 200 1.01 9.46 -25.33
C ILE A 200 -0.13 10.44 -25.03
N GLN A 201 -1.33 9.89 -24.79
CA GLN A 201 -2.53 10.66 -24.51
C GLN A 201 -2.74 10.85 -23.01
N ALA A 202 -2.35 9.84 -22.21
CA ALA A 202 -2.47 9.91 -20.77
C ALA A 202 -1.30 9.25 -20.03
N TYR A 203 -0.93 9.85 -18.90
CA TYR A 203 -0.07 9.29 -17.87
C TYR A 203 -0.91 9.03 -16.63
N ILE A 204 -0.70 7.88 -16.00
CA ILE A 204 -1.49 7.43 -14.85
C ILE A 204 -0.55 7.01 -13.74
N ALA A 205 -0.61 7.73 -12.63
CA ALA A 205 0.03 7.36 -11.38
C ALA A 205 -0.99 6.66 -10.46
N VAL A 206 -0.57 5.59 -9.78
CA VAL A 206 -1.45 4.79 -8.93
C VAL A 206 -0.95 4.81 -7.51
N GLN A 207 -1.81 5.14 -6.56
CA GLN A 207 -1.43 5.26 -5.16
C GLN A 207 -2.39 4.53 -4.22
N GLY A 208 -1.81 3.81 -3.26
CA GLY A 208 -2.56 3.26 -2.13
C GLY A 208 -2.84 4.32 -1.05
N SER A 209 -1.98 5.35 -0.91
CA SER A 209 -2.17 6.49 0.00
C SER A 209 -1.47 7.73 -0.56
N SER A 210 -2.08 8.89 -0.40
CA SER A 210 -1.73 10.14 -1.08
C SER A 210 -0.56 10.94 -0.48
N ASN A 211 -0.01 10.56 0.68
CA ASN A 211 0.82 11.46 1.48
C ASN A 211 2.19 11.85 0.90
N ASP A 212 2.98 10.90 0.42
CA ASP A 212 4.37 11.23 0.05
C ASP A 212 4.64 11.11 -1.45
N ARG A 213 3.81 10.34 -2.16
CA ARG A 213 4.03 10.03 -3.57
C ARG A 213 3.31 10.95 -4.53
N ALA A 214 2.30 11.69 -4.08
CA ALA A 214 1.58 12.60 -4.96
C ALA A 214 2.47 13.75 -5.47
N ARG A 215 3.41 14.22 -4.65
CA ARG A 215 4.46 15.16 -5.10
C ARG A 215 5.41 14.54 -6.11
N MET A 216 5.71 13.24 -6.00
CA MET A 216 6.53 12.53 -6.95
C MET A 216 5.77 12.25 -8.24
N ALA A 217 4.48 11.91 -8.16
CA ALA A 217 3.64 11.67 -9.33
C ALA A 217 3.50 12.93 -10.20
N SER A 218 3.35 14.11 -9.61
CA SER A 218 3.27 15.36 -10.38
C SER A 218 4.57 15.69 -11.12
N SER A 219 5.73 15.36 -10.53
CA SER A 219 7.04 15.59 -11.18
C SER A 219 7.39 14.55 -12.25
N GLU A 220 6.76 13.38 -12.20
CA GLU A 220 6.98 12.26 -13.13
C GLU A 220 6.08 12.31 -14.36
N LEU A 221 4.98 13.08 -14.30
CA LEU A 221 4.01 13.19 -15.38
C LEU A 221 4.42 14.27 -16.39
N HIS A 222 4.66 13.86 -17.62
CA HIS A 222 5.13 14.76 -18.68
C HIS A 222 4.06 15.76 -19.13
N ARG A 223 4.47 16.97 -19.47
CA ARG A 223 3.58 18.00 -20.04
C ARG A 223 3.11 17.60 -21.45
N GLY A 224 1.87 17.94 -21.78
CA GLY A 224 1.28 17.71 -23.10
C GLY A 224 0.38 16.50 -23.26
N ALA A 225 0.15 15.74 -22.18
CA ALA A 225 -0.82 14.65 -22.11
C ALA A 225 -1.72 14.81 -20.88
N LYS A 226 -2.88 14.15 -20.89
CA LYS A 226 -3.76 14.08 -19.71
C LYS A 226 -3.04 13.37 -18.57
N ARG A 227 -3.21 13.86 -17.35
CA ARG A 227 -2.56 13.29 -16.17
C ARG A 227 -3.60 12.82 -15.17
N PHE A 228 -3.49 11.58 -14.75
CA PHE A 228 -4.37 10.98 -13.77
C PHE A 228 -3.58 10.49 -12.56
N MET A 229 -4.09 10.77 -11.38
CA MET A 229 -3.63 10.18 -10.13
C MET A 229 -4.77 9.38 -9.51
N CYS A 230 -4.67 8.06 -9.59
CA CYS A 230 -5.68 7.13 -9.10
C CYS A 230 -5.41 6.74 -7.65
N SER A 231 -6.40 6.94 -6.77
CA SER A 231 -6.32 6.56 -5.36
C SER A 231 -7.44 5.60 -4.98
N LEU A 232 -7.07 4.41 -4.48
CA LEU A 232 -8.05 3.41 -4.04
C LEU A 232 -8.55 3.66 -2.61
N ASN A 233 -7.78 4.35 -1.77
CA ASN A 233 -8.09 4.54 -0.36
C ASN A 233 -9.04 5.73 -0.08
N GLY A 234 -9.79 6.11 -1.08
CA GLY A 234 -10.78 7.16 -0.94
C GLY A 234 -10.20 8.57 -1.01
N CYS A 235 -11.07 9.55 -0.87
CA CYS A 235 -10.67 10.95 -0.86
C CYS A 235 -10.19 11.33 0.56
N PRO A 236 -8.98 11.89 0.71
CA PRO A 236 -8.39 12.24 2.01
C PRO A 236 -9.21 13.19 2.89
N ALA A 237 -10.21 13.83 2.30
CA ALA A 237 -11.12 14.71 3.03
C ALA A 237 -12.04 13.97 4.02
N SER A 238 -12.20 12.65 3.89
CA SER A 238 -13.09 11.84 4.72
C SER A 238 -12.43 11.28 5.97
N SER A 239 -11.11 11.17 6.01
CA SER A 239 -10.41 10.61 7.16
C SER A 239 -10.14 11.66 8.24
N LYS A 240 -10.12 11.23 9.52
CA LYS A 240 -9.67 12.08 10.62
C LYS A 240 -8.21 12.53 10.47
N ASN A 241 -7.43 11.81 9.66
CA ASN A 241 -6.09 12.19 9.25
C ASN A 241 -6.16 13.05 7.99
N THR A 242 -6.50 14.31 8.16
CA THR A 242 -6.55 15.33 7.11
C THR A 242 -5.19 15.67 6.49
N ASN A 243 -4.13 15.01 6.91
CA ASN A 243 -2.78 15.26 6.44
C ASN A 243 -2.49 14.66 5.05
N ASP A 244 -3.39 13.83 4.52
CA ASP A 244 -3.17 13.15 3.24
C ASP A 244 -3.23 14.09 2.03
N MET A 245 -3.87 15.26 2.18
CA MET A 245 -3.90 16.30 1.15
C MET A 245 -3.65 17.66 1.82
N GLY A 246 -2.40 17.90 2.14
CA GLY A 246 -1.98 19.21 2.65
C GLY A 246 -2.26 20.32 1.64
N LYS A 247 -2.30 21.55 2.13
CA LYS A 247 -2.55 22.76 1.32
C LYS A 247 -1.62 22.86 0.11
N GLU A 248 -0.36 22.48 0.30
CA GLU A 248 0.68 22.51 -0.72
C GLU A 248 0.44 21.46 -1.81
N LEU A 249 -0.01 20.25 -1.44
CA LEU A 249 -0.28 19.19 -2.40
C LEU A 249 -1.46 19.54 -3.32
N VAL A 250 -2.53 20.12 -2.76
CA VAL A 250 -3.68 20.60 -3.57
C VAL A 250 -3.23 21.69 -4.55
N ALA A 251 -2.34 22.59 -4.12
CA ALA A 251 -1.77 23.61 -5.00
C ALA A 251 -0.92 22.98 -6.11
N ASP A 252 -0.02 22.05 -5.76
CA ASP A 252 0.83 21.34 -6.74
C ASP A 252 -0.01 20.59 -7.79
N LEU A 253 -1.08 19.92 -7.36
CA LEU A 253 -1.98 19.19 -8.27
C LEU A 253 -2.80 20.11 -9.18
N LEU A 254 -3.20 21.29 -8.69
CA LEU A 254 -3.86 22.32 -9.47
C LEU A 254 -2.90 22.93 -10.51
N ASP A 255 -1.69 23.28 -10.08
CA ASP A 255 -0.68 23.88 -10.96
C ASP A 255 -0.25 22.91 -12.07
N ASP A 256 -0.29 21.61 -11.79
CA ASP A 256 0.05 20.56 -12.74
C ASP A 256 -1.14 20.05 -13.57
N GLU A 257 -2.34 20.55 -13.37
CA GLU A 257 -3.58 20.11 -14.05
C GLU A 257 -3.81 18.59 -13.95
N THR A 258 -3.40 17.98 -12.83
CA THR A 258 -3.54 16.54 -12.60
C THR A 258 -4.94 16.20 -12.11
N THR A 259 -5.64 15.33 -12.83
CA THR A 259 -6.96 14.84 -12.46
C THR A 259 -6.82 13.74 -11.39
N TYR A 260 -7.46 13.95 -10.25
CA TYR A 260 -7.49 12.99 -9.15
C TYR A 260 -8.67 12.03 -9.31
N VAL A 261 -8.39 10.73 -9.40
CA VAL A 261 -9.40 9.69 -9.63
C VAL A 261 -9.68 8.95 -8.33
N VAL A 262 -10.94 8.96 -7.90
CA VAL A 262 -11.41 8.30 -6.67
C VAL A 262 -12.79 7.70 -6.87
N VAL A 263 -13.23 6.82 -5.98
CA VAL A 263 -14.62 6.31 -5.97
C VAL A 263 -15.59 7.47 -5.78
N GLU A 264 -16.63 7.57 -6.60
CA GLU A 264 -17.59 8.70 -6.61
C GLU A 264 -18.21 8.97 -5.23
N LYS A 265 -18.57 7.92 -4.51
CA LYS A 265 -19.12 8.06 -3.15
C LYS A 265 -18.14 8.79 -2.20
N GLU A 266 -16.85 8.52 -2.32
CA GLU A 266 -15.85 9.17 -1.48
C GLU A 266 -15.57 10.61 -1.95
N ARG A 267 -15.63 10.85 -3.26
CA ARG A 267 -15.56 12.18 -3.85
C ARG A 267 -16.68 13.09 -3.32
N GLN A 268 -17.92 12.63 -3.40
CA GLN A 268 -19.08 13.37 -2.91
C GLN A 268 -19.02 13.65 -1.41
N ARG A 269 -18.62 12.67 -0.61
CA ARG A 269 -18.40 12.86 0.83
C ARG A 269 -17.36 13.95 1.12
N ALA A 270 -16.31 14.01 0.32
CA ALA A 270 -15.26 15.00 0.48
C ALA A 270 -15.75 16.42 0.19
N ILE A 271 -16.52 16.58 -0.91
CA ILE A 271 -17.15 17.86 -1.30
C ILE A 271 -18.13 18.31 -0.22
N GLU A 272 -19.02 17.43 0.22
CA GLU A 272 -19.98 17.74 1.28
C GLU A 272 -19.31 18.15 2.59
N LYS A 273 -18.22 17.45 2.97
CA LYS A 273 -17.44 17.79 4.15
C LYS A 273 -16.78 19.17 4.02
N ALA A 274 -16.14 19.43 2.88
CA ALA A 274 -15.49 20.72 2.64
C ALA A 274 -16.49 21.88 2.68
N ASN A 275 -17.68 21.70 2.12
CA ASN A 275 -18.78 22.67 2.17
C ASN A 275 -19.28 22.89 3.60
N ARG A 276 -19.46 21.82 4.40
CA ARG A 276 -19.84 21.94 5.82
C ARG A 276 -18.77 22.67 6.65
N ASP A 277 -17.50 22.38 6.39
CA ASP A 277 -16.39 23.03 7.08
C ASP A 277 -16.30 24.51 6.68
N LEU A 278 -16.52 24.85 5.40
CA LEU A 278 -16.58 26.23 4.92
C LEU A 278 -17.71 27.03 5.57
N ALA A 279 -18.88 26.44 5.76
CA ALA A 279 -20.03 27.07 6.40
C ALA A 279 -19.78 27.41 7.89
N LYS A 280 -18.93 26.63 8.57
CA LYS A 280 -18.59 26.81 9.98
C LYS A 280 -17.36 27.68 10.20
N GLU A 281 -16.54 27.88 9.18
CA GLU A 281 -15.27 28.59 9.30
C GLU A 281 -15.48 30.09 9.39
N THR A 282 -14.83 30.73 10.36
CA THR A 282 -14.90 32.21 10.59
C THR A 282 -13.64 32.92 10.07
N GLY A 283 -12.51 32.24 10.02
CA GLY A 283 -11.23 32.81 9.59
C GLY A 283 -11.12 33.00 8.08
N SER A 284 -10.77 34.19 7.62
CA SER A 284 -10.69 34.54 6.21
C SER A 284 -9.71 33.67 5.41
N SER A 285 -8.53 33.42 5.97
CA SER A 285 -7.50 32.59 5.33
C SER A 285 -7.96 31.14 5.13
N ASN A 286 -8.59 30.55 6.15
CA ASN A 286 -9.10 29.19 6.07
C ASN A 286 -10.27 29.07 5.10
N LYS A 287 -11.14 30.08 5.02
CA LYS A 287 -12.21 30.15 4.02
C LYS A 287 -11.67 30.11 2.59
N VAL A 288 -10.62 30.86 2.30
CA VAL A 288 -9.97 30.84 0.98
C VAL A 288 -9.43 29.46 0.67
N MET A 289 -8.79 28.80 1.62
CA MET A 289 -8.25 27.46 1.44
C MET A 289 -9.34 26.42 1.23
N LEU A 290 -10.43 26.48 1.98
CA LEU A 290 -11.57 25.56 1.80
C LEU A 290 -12.24 25.75 0.44
N LYS A 291 -12.41 26.99 -0.04
CA LYS A 291 -12.92 27.26 -1.37
C LYS A 291 -12.03 26.67 -2.46
N LYS A 292 -10.71 26.89 -2.39
CA LYS A 292 -9.76 26.26 -3.33
C LYS A 292 -9.87 24.73 -3.34
N ARG A 293 -10.04 24.12 -2.15
CA ARG A 293 -10.22 22.67 -2.03
C ARG A 293 -11.52 22.19 -2.67
N ILE A 294 -12.62 22.93 -2.50
CA ILE A 294 -13.91 22.62 -3.12
C ILE A 294 -13.75 22.69 -4.64
N THR A 295 -13.23 23.79 -5.18
CA THR A 295 -12.96 23.98 -6.61
C THR A 295 -12.11 22.82 -7.15
N TRP A 296 -11.03 22.44 -6.44
CA TRP A 296 -10.20 21.32 -6.86
C TRP A 296 -10.96 19.99 -6.91
N LEU A 297 -11.78 19.70 -5.88
CA LEU A 297 -12.60 18.47 -5.84
C LEU A 297 -13.67 18.44 -6.94
N GLU A 298 -14.21 19.61 -7.33
CA GLU A 298 -15.25 19.70 -8.36
C GLU A 298 -14.68 19.65 -9.77
N GLU A 299 -13.57 20.35 -10.03
CA GLU A 299 -13.03 20.57 -11.38
C GLU A 299 -11.89 19.60 -11.75
N TYR A 300 -11.08 19.18 -10.77
CA TYR A 300 -9.88 18.37 -10.97
C TYR A 300 -9.94 16.99 -10.30
N SER A 301 -11.13 16.55 -9.91
CA SER A 301 -11.34 15.16 -9.53
C SER A 301 -12.48 14.52 -10.29
N CYS A 302 -12.38 13.22 -10.52
CA CYS A 302 -13.42 12.44 -11.21
C CYS A 302 -13.57 11.05 -10.56
N SER A 303 -14.65 10.36 -10.92
CA SER A 303 -14.87 8.97 -10.51
C SER A 303 -14.03 7.99 -11.33
N PHE A 304 -13.93 6.74 -10.88
CA PHE A 304 -13.38 5.68 -11.71
C PHE A 304 -14.27 5.36 -12.91
N ASN A 305 -15.57 5.64 -12.84
CA ASN A 305 -16.45 5.52 -14.00
C ASN A 305 -16.11 6.54 -15.07
N ASP A 306 -15.84 7.80 -14.70
CA ASP A 306 -15.41 8.83 -15.65
C ASP A 306 -14.04 8.50 -16.27
N PHE A 307 -13.12 7.98 -15.45
CA PHE A 307 -11.82 7.50 -15.92
C PHE A 307 -11.96 6.33 -16.89
N PHE A 308 -12.86 5.38 -16.62
CA PHE A 308 -13.18 4.26 -17.51
C PHE A 308 -13.69 4.75 -18.88
N GLU A 309 -14.64 5.70 -18.89
CA GLU A 309 -15.16 6.25 -20.14
C GLU A 309 -14.08 7.02 -20.93
N TYR A 310 -13.19 7.72 -20.24
CA TYR A 310 -12.02 8.33 -20.89
C TYR A 310 -11.12 7.25 -21.52
N ALA A 311 -10.79 6.19 -20.80
CA ALA A 311 -9.95 5.10 -21.30
C ALA A 311 -10.59 4.42 -22.53
N LYS A 312 -11.90 4.15 -22.48
CA LYS A 312 -12.68 3.60 -23.59
C LYS A 312 -12.68 4.49 -24.83
N GLY A 313 -12.78 5.80 -24.65
CA GLY A 313 -12.71 6.78 -25.76
C GLY A 313 -11.31 6.95 -26.35
N SER A 314 -10.29 6.36 -25.74
CA SER A 314 -8.90 6.39 -26.20
C SER A 314 -8.53 5.19 -27.11
N VAL A 315 -9.49 4.25 -27.33
CA VAL A 315 -9.40 3.09 -28.25
C VAL A 315 -9.69 3.53 -29.72
#